data_4c1b51d61bfdd71131f61caedab54d2c
#
_entry.id   4c1b51d61bfdd71131f61caedab54d2c
#
_cell.length_a   1.000
_cell.length_b   1.000
_cell.length_c   1.000
_cell.angle_alpha   90.00
_cell.angle_beta   90.00
_cell.angle_gamma   90.00
#
_symmetry.space_group_name_H-M   'P 1'
#
loop_
_entity.id
_entity.type
_entity.pdbx_description
1 polymer ?
#
loop_
_entity_poly.entity_id
_entity_poly.type
_entity_poly.pdbx_seq_one_letter_code
_entity_poly.pdbx_strand_id
1 'polypeptide(L)'
;SYEEYRTKIKDLLAEGKSSGDEQSEDLLHYSELNETRMNRLDKTIKITPETQLFLANLKTEYIWIILSEGWCGDAAQILPILNKMAQLSDKIDLQIAFRDENPELMNLFLTNGGKSIPKLIILDKNTLGVLADWGPRPAEAIKLIADYKATFGVIDETVKTQLQMWYLHDKGISTQNEIVSLLK
;
A
#
# COMPACT_ATOMS: atom_id res chain seq x y z
N SER A 1 -13.70 1.24 -1.53
CA SER A 1 -13.29 -0.17 -1.40
C SER A 1 -12.11 -0.53 -2.30
N TYR A 2 -11.49 -1.67 -2.09
CA TYR A 2 -10.42 -2.19 -2.96
C TYR A 2 -10.92 -2.49 -4.37
N GLU A 3 -12.11 -3.05 -4.49
CA GLU A 3 -12.70 -3.36 -5.79
C GLU A 3 -13.00 -2.11 -6.63
N GLU A 4 -13.54 -1.06 -6.02
CA GLU A 4 -13.77 0.24 -6.70
C GLU A 4 -12.45 0.86 -7.14
N TYR A 5 -11.43 0.84 -6.29
CA TYR A 5 -10.07 1.30 -6.66
C TYR A 5 -9.53 0.55 -7.87
N ARG A 6 -9.61 -0.80 -7.86
CA ARG A 6 -9.16 -1.64 -8.97
C ARG A 6 -9.96 -1.39 -10.26
N THR A 7 -11.28 -1.20 -10.15
CA THR A 7 -12.15 -0.88 -11.29
C THR A 7 -11.76 0.47 -11.89
N LYS A 8 -11.60 1.51 -11.08
CA LYS A 8 -11.22 2.84 -11.57
C LYS A 8 -9.87 2.85 -12.29
N ILE A 9 -8.88 2.08 -11.78
CA ILE A 9 -7.59 1.94 -12.48
C ILE A 9 -7.76 1.26 -13.82
N LYS A 10 -8.55 0.18 -13.92
CA LYS A 10 -8.82 -0.51 -15.18
C LYS A 10 -9.51 0.39 -16.21
N ASP A 11 -10.48 1.18 -15.77
CA ASP A 11 -11.19 2.13 -16.63
C ASP A 11 -10.24 3.20 -17.16
N LEU A 12 -9.35 3.76 -16.31
CA LEU A 12 -8.32 4.70 -16.73
C LEU A 12 -7.35 4.08 -17.74
N LEU A 13 -6.88 2.86 -17.50
CA LEU A 13 -6.01 2.15 -18.43
C LEU A 13 -6.68 1.88 -19.78
N ALA A 14 -7.98 1.56 -19.78
CA ALA A 14 -8.74 1.40 -21.02
C ALA A 14 -8.85 2.72 -21.83
N GLU A 15 -8.76 3.87 -21.15
CA GLU A 15 -8.69 5.19 -21.77
C GLU A 15 -7.25 5.64 -22.11
N GLY A 16 -6.23 4.82 -21.83
CA GLY A 16 -4.82 5.17 -22.03
C GLY A 16 -4.32 6.21 -21.02
N LYS A 17 -4.85 6.20 -19.79
CA LYS A 17 -4.52 7.14 -18.72
C LYS A 17 -4.00 6.44 -17.49
N SER A 18 -3.15 7.13 -16.73
CA SER A 18 -2.82 6.79 -15.33
C SER A 18 -3.75 7.53 -14.36
N SER A 19 -3.73 7.15 -13.08
CA SER A 19 -4.37 7.94 -12.03
C SER A 19 -3.52 9.15 -11.64
N GLY A 20 -4.15 10.14 -10.99
CA GLY A 20 -3.50 11.38 -10.56
C GLY A 20 -3.49 12.48 -11.60
N ASP A 21 -3.02 13.66 -11.19
CA ASP A 21 -3.05 14.87 -12.02
C ASP A 21 -2.02 14.85 -13.15
N GLU A 22 -0.88 14.21 -12.92
CA GLU A 22 0.18 14.08 -13.92
C GLU A 22 -0.09 12.89 -14.85
N GLN A 23 0.09 13.14 -16.16
CA GLN A 23 -0.04 12.11 -17.19
C GLN A 23 1.28 12.01 -17.96
N SER A 24 1.83 10.80 -18.06
CA SER A 24 3.00 10.50 -18.87
C SER A 24 3.00 9.04 -19.34
N GLU A 25 3.76 8.74 -20.38
CA GLU A 25 3.93 7.37 -20.87
C GLU A 25 4.52 6.46 -19.78
N ASP A 26 5.44 6.97 -18.96
CA ASP A 26 6.04 6.23 -17.85
C ASP A 26 5.01 5.88 -16.77
N LEU A 27 4.16 6.83 -16.36
CA LEU A 27 3.12 6.58 -15.36
C LEU A 27 2.06 5.60 -15.88
N LEU A 28 1.70 5.69 -17.16
CA LEU A 28 0.82 4.73 -17.81
C LEU A 28 1.45 3.32 -17.79
N HIS A 29 2.69 3.19 -18.25
CA HIS A 29 3.42 1.93 -18.26
C HIS A 29 3.51 1.31 -16.84
N TYR A 30 3.84 2.11 -15.81
CA TYR A 30 3.86 1.61 -14.44
C TYR A 30 2.48 1.17 -13.95
N SER A 31 1.41 1.87 -14.35
CA SER A 31 0.04 1.49 -13.98
C SER A 31 -0.35 0.14 -14.59
N GLU A 32 -0.01 -0.12 -15.85
CA GLU A 32 -0.22 -1.42 -16.53
C GLU A 32 0.56 -2.56 -15.84
N LEU A 33 1.83 -2.30 -15.52
CA LEU A 33 2.68 -3.26 -14.82
C LEU A 33 2.14 -3.58 -13.42
N ASN A 34 1.66 -2.56 -12.71
CA ASN A 34 1.10 -2.71 -11.38
C ASN A 34 -0.23 -3.46 -11.39
N GLU A 35 -1.08 -3.27 -12.39
CA GLU A 35 -2.29 -4.06 -12.58
C GLU A 35 -1.96 -5.55 -12.71
N THR A 36 -0.94 -5.87 -13.48
CA THR A 36 -0.45 -7.25 -13.60
C THR A 36 0.08 -7.80 -12.27
N ARG A 37 0.82 -6.99 -11.51
CA ARG A 37 1.33 -7.36 -10.17
C ARG A 37 0.21 -7.63 -9.18
N MET A 38 -0.77 -6.75 -9.10
CA MET A 38 -1.92 -6.90 -8.20
C MET A 38 -2.76 -8.12 -8.57
N ASN A 39 -3.02 -8.37 -9.86
CA ASN A 39 -3.73 -9.56 -10.33
C ASN A 39 -3.04 -10.87 -9.91
N ARG A 40 -1.70 -10.88 -9.92
CA ARG A 40 -0.92 -12.03 -9.44
C ARG A 40 -1.04 -12.17 -7.92
N LEU A 41 -0.85 -11.08 -7.18
CA LEU A 41 -0.86 -11.10 -5.71
C LEU A 41 -2.22 -11.41 -5.13
N ASP A 42 -3.30 -10.95 -5.74
CA ASP A 42 -4.67 -11.32 -5.36
C ASP A 42 -4.88 -12.84 -5.35
N LYS A 43 -4.19 -13.55 -6.24
CA LYS A 43 -4.27 -15.02 -6.34
C LYS A 43 -3.28 -15.75 -5.43
N THR A 44 -2.11 -15.18 -5.20
CA THR A 44 -0.96 -15.92 -4.66
C THR A 44 -0.57 -15.53 -3.25
N ILE A 45 -0.87 -14.30 -2.79
CA ILE A 45 -0.49 -13.85 -1.46
C ILE A 45 -1.22 -14.67 -0.38
N LYS A 46 -0.49 -15.01 0.69
CA LYS A 46 -1.04 -15.75 1.83
C LYS A 46 -0.87 -14.93 3.09
N ILE A 47 -1.89 -14.93 3.92
CA ILE A 47 -1.81 -14.38 5.27
C ILE A 47 -1.36 -15.49 6.21
N THR A 48 -0.39 -15.20 7.07
CA THR A 48 0.18 -16.19 8.00
C THR A 48 -0.88 -16.66 9.01
N PRO A 49 -0.81 -17.89 9.51
CA PRO A 49 -1.76 -18.39 10.50
C PRO A 49 -1.84 -17.50 11.74
N GLU A 50 -0.71 -16.96 12.18
CA GLU A 50 -0.61 -16.06 13.33
C GLU A 50 -1.38 -14.76 13.09
N THR A 51 -1.20 -14.17 11.91
CA THR A 51 -1.93 -12.95 11.50
C THR A 51 -3.43 -13.23 11.37
N GLN A 52 -3.82 -14.37 10.78
CA GLN A 52 -5.22 -14.77 10.66
C GLN A 52 -5.88 -14.89 12.04
N LEU A 53 -5.22 -15.59 12.97
CA LEU A 53 -5.71 -15.76 14.34
C LEU A 53 -5.84 -14.43 15.06
N PHE A 54 -4.87 -13.53 14.92
CA PHE A 54 -4.90 -12.20 15.51
C PHE A 54 -6.09 -11.38 14.99
N LEU A 55 -6.26 -11.30 13.67
CA LEU A 55 -7.32 -10.51 13.03
C LEU A 55 -8.72 -11.06 13.36
N ALA A 56 -8.89 -12.36 13.40
CA ALA A 56 -10.17 -13.00 13.79
C ALA A 56 -10.58 -12.72 15.25
N ASN A 57 -9.63 -12.34 16.11
CA ASN A 57 -9.87 -12.07 17.53
C ASN A 57 -9.88 -10.57 17.88
N LEU A 58 -9.86 -9.67 16.91
CA LEU A 58 -9.94 -8.23 17.13
C LEU A 58 -11.20 -7.87 17.93
N LYS A 59 -11.04 -6.97 18.89
CA LYS A 59 -12.16 -6.44 19.72
C LYS A 59 -12.55 -5.03 19.31
N THR A 60 -11.57 -4.23 18.90
CA THR A 60 -11.77 -2.86 18.43
C THR A 60 -12.19 -2.88 16.96
N GLU A 61 -13.09 -1.99 16.60
CA GLU A 61 -13.47 -1.74 15.21
C GLU A 61 -12.62 -0.63 14.61
N TYR A 62 -12.10 -0.87 13.42
CA TYR A 62 -11.18 0.02 12.74
C TYR A 62 -11.73 0.50 11.40
N ILE A 63 -11.37 1.71 11.02
CA ILE A 63 -11.41 2.17 9.63
C ILE A 63 -9.96 2.27 9.16
N TRP A 64 -9.65 1.58 8.07
CA TRP A 64 -8.38 1.67 7.38
C TRP A 64 -8.56 2.53 6.13
N ILE A 65 -7.91 3.68 6.09
CA ILE A 65 -7.88 4.53 4.90
C ILE A 65 -6.50 4.42 4.28
N ILE A 66 -6.44 4.06 2.99
CA ILE A 66 -5.17 3.99 2.27
C ILE A 66 -5.16 5.07 1.19
N LEU A 67 -4.17 5.94 1.23
CA LEU A 67 -3.87 6.86 0.14
C LEU A 67 -2.91 6.19 -0.84
N SER A 68 -3.27 6.18 -2.12
CA SER A 68 -2.52 5.48 -3.16
C SER A 68 -2.72 6.10 -4.54
N GLU A 69 -1.94 5.62 -5.52
CA GLU A 69 -2.09 5.86 -6.96
C GLU A 69 -1.80 4.58 -7.74
N GLY A 70 -2.42 4.42 -8.91
CA GLY A 70 -2.27 3.22 -9.76
C GLY A 70 -0.83 2.97 -10.25
N TRP A 71 -0.08 4.03 -10.48
CA TRP A 71 1.32 3.97 -10.89
C TRP A 71 2.30 3.64 -9.76
N CYS A 72 1.86 3.61 -8.50
CA CYS A 72 2.75 3.35 -7.36
C CYS A 72 3.12 1.87 -7.25
N GLY A 73 4.40 1.55 -7.48
CA GLY A 73 4.91 0.17 -7.43
C GLY A 73 4.86 -0.45 -6.03
N ASP A 74 5.05 0.34 -4.97
CA ASP A 74 4.91 -0.15 -3.59
C ASP A 74 3.45 -0.46 -3.26
N ALA A 75 2.52 0.39 -3.69
CA ALA A 75 1.09 0.14 -3.51
C ALA A 75 0.66 -1.17 -4.17
N ALA A 76 1.17 -1.45 -5.38
CA ALA A 76 0.87 -2.70 -6.08
C ALA A 76 1.32 -3.95 -5.32
N GLN A 77 2.35 -3.85 -4.48
CA GLN A 77 2.84 -4.94 -3.64
C GLN A 77 2.07 -5.04 -2.30
N ILE A 78 1.59 -3.93 -1.78
CA ILE A 78 1.07 -3.80 -0.40
C ILE A 78 -0.46 -3.88 -0.35
N LEU A 79 -1.17 -3.22 -1.27
CA LEU A 79 -2.64 -3.15 -1.22
C LEU A 79 -3.33 -4.53 -1.25
N PRO A 80 -2.91 -5.51 -2.08
CA PRO A 80 -3.49 -6.85 -2.03
C PRO A 80 -3.34 -7.55 -0.68
N ILE A 81 -2.23 -7.28 0.03
CA ILE A 81 -1.98 -7.83 1.37
C ILE A 81 -2.96 -7.23 2.37
N LEU A 82 -3.04 -5.89 2.41
CA LEU A 82 -3.94 -5.15 3.31
C LEU A 82 -5.41 -5.50 3.06
N ASN A 83 -5.80 -5.66 1.79
CA ASN A 83 -7.14 -6.10 1.44
C ASN A 83 -7.45 -7.49 1.98
N LYS A 84 -6.54 -8.47 1.80
CA LYS A 84 -6.72 -9.82 2.37
C LYS A 84 -6.75 -9.82 3.89
N MET A 85 -5.93 -8.99 4.55
CA MET A 85 -5.97 -8.83 6.00
C MET A 85 -7.32 -8.29 6.45
N ALA A 86 -7.82 -7.23 5.79
CA ALA A 86 -9.11 -6.64 6.13
C ALA A 86 -10.28 -7.63 5.96
N GLN A 87 -10.24 -8.46 4.92
CA GLN A 87 -11.27 -9.49 4.68
C GLN A 87 -11.34 -10.60 5.75
N LEU A 88 -10.32 -10.73 6.60
CA LEU A 88 -10.29 -11.73 7.67
C LEU A 88 -10.98 -11.27 8.96
N SER A 89 -11.49 -10.05 9.01
CA SER A 89 -12.18 -9.52 10.18
C SER A 89 -13.32 -8.58 9.78
N ASP A 90 -14.49 -8.79 10.34
CA ASP A 90 -15.63 -7.86 10.25
C ASP A 90 -15.42 -6.55 11.03
N LYS A 91 -14.31 -6.47 11.77
CA LYS A 91 -13.89 -5.29 12.55
C LYS A 91 -13.09 -4.28 11.74
N ILE A 92 -12.76 -4.56 10.49
CA ILE A 92 -11.95 -3.68 9.65
C ILE A 92 -12.75 -3.21 8.43
N ASP A 93 -12.99 -1.91 8.35
CA ASP A 93 -13.57 -1.24 7.18
C ASP A 93 -12.43 -0.64 6.35
N LEU A 94 -12.14 -1.24 5.20
CA LEU A 94 -11.05 -0.83 4.31
C LEU A 94 -11.55 0.11 3.22
N GLN A 95 -10.96 1.29 3.16
CA GLN A 95 -11.22 2.31 2.16
C GLN A 95 -9.91 2.71 1.47
N ILE A 96 -9.94 2.89 0.15
CA ILE A 96 -8.80 3.37 -0.62
C ILE A 96 -9.19 4.65 -1.32
N ALA A 97 -8.37 5.68 -1.17
CA ALA A 97 -8.55 6.98 -1.78
C ALA A 97 -7.33 7.33 -2.66
N PHE A 98 -7.56 8.01 -3.78
CA PHE A 98 -6.49 8.51 -4.62
C PHE A 98 -5.83 9.71 -3.95
N ARG A 99 -4.51 9.68 -3.85
CA ARG A 99 -3.69 10.71 -3.17
C ARG A 99 -3.94 12.10 -3.76
N ASP A 100 -3.91 12.21 -5.09
CA ASP A 100 -3.99 13.50 -5.78
C ASP A 100 -5.40 14.08 -5.75
N GLU A 101 -6.43 13.25 -5.55
CA GLU A 101 -7.81 13.68 -5.29
C GLU A 101 -8.03 14.10 -3.82
N ASN A 102 -7.10 13.78 -2.91
CA ASN A 102 -7.23 14.03 -1.46
C ASN A 102 -5.99 14.76 -0.89
N PRO A 103 -5.59 15.92 -1.43
CA PRO A 103 -4.37 16.61 -1.03
C PRO A 103 -4.39 17.08 0.42
N GLU A 104 -5.54 17.46 0.96
CA GLU A 104 -5.67 17.89 2.35
C GLU A 104 -5.39 16.73 3.31
N LEU A 105 -5.98 15.57 3.05
CA LEU A 105 -5.72 14.36 3.85
C LEU A 105 -4.26 13.93 3.75
N MET A 106 -3.69 13.92 2.54
CA MET A 106 -2.29 13.56 2.35
C MET A 106 -1.33 14.49 3.11
N ASN A 107 -1.63 15.79 3.18
CA ASN A 107 -0.80 16.76 3.89
C ASN A 107 -0.77 16.56 5.41
N LEU A 108 -1.75 15.86 5.98
CA LEU A 108 -1.77 15.50 7.41
C LEU A 108 -0.87 14.29 7.72
N PHE A 109 -0.52 13.47 6.72
CA PHE A 109 0.20 12.20 6.91
C PHE A 109 1.46 12.08 6.05
N LEU A 110 2.26 13.14 6.03
CA LEU A 110 3.53 13.15 5.30
C LEU A 110 4.56 12.19 5.93
N THR A 111 5.40 11.59 5.08
CA THR A 111 6.55 10.79 5.52
C THR A 111 7.82 11.57 5.23
N ASN A 112 8.53 12.01 6.28
CA ASN A 112 9.71 12.86 6.16
C ASN A 112 9.47 14.12 5.31
N GLY A 113 8.28 14.73 5.45
CA GLY A 113 7.87 15.89 4.68
C GLY A 113 7.41 15.62 3.24
N GLY A 114 7.42 14.36 2.80
CA GLY A 114 7.01 13.94 1.46
C GLY A 114 5.64 13.26 1.42
N LYS A 115 4.93 13.42 0.30
CA LYS A 115 3.63 12.79 0.02
C LYS A 115 3.80 11.33 -0.41
N SER A 116 4.49 10.53 0.40
CA SER A 116 4.82 9.14 0.09
C SER A 116 3.60 8.23 0.18
N ILE A 117 3.46 7.32 -0.78
CA ILE A 117 2.39 6.34 -0.88
C ILE A 117 2.94 4.93 -1.14
N PRO A 118 2.18 3.85 -0.77
CA PRO A 118 0.90 3.90 -0.07
C PRO A 118 1.03 4.45 1.36
N LYS A 119 0.02 5.15 1.83
CA LYS A 119 -0.06 5.60 3.22
C LYS A 119 -1.34 5.03 3.84
N LEU A 120 -1.19 4.14 4.79
CA LEU A 120 -2.28 3.60 5.59
C LEU A 120 -2.51 4.50 6.81
N ILE A 121 -3.76 4.85 7.07
CA ILE A 121 -4.23 5.59 8.25
C ILE A 121 -5.22 4.68 8.96
N ILE A 122 -4.98 4.39 10.22
CA ILE A 122 -5.81 3.52 11.06
C ILE A 122 -6.57 4.38 12.05
N LEU A 123 -7.90 4.33 11.96
CA LEU A 123 -8.81 5.04 12.86
C LEU A 123 -9.56 4.04 13.76
N ASP A 124 -9.85 4.46 14.98
CA ASP A 124 -10.90 3.83 15.78
C ASP A 124 -12.27 4.18 15.16
N LYS A 125 -13.08 3.17 14.84
CA LYS A 125 -14.36 3.37 14.12
C LYS A 125 -15.40 4.11 14.95
N ASN A 126 -15.34 4.00 16.30
CA ASN A 126 -16.33 4.60 17.18
C ASN A 126 -16.01 6.06 17.49
N THR A 127 -14.74 6.39 17.67
CA THR A 127 -14.29 7.74 18.03
C THR A 127 -13.84 8.56 16.83
N LEU A 128 -13.54 7.92 15.70
CA LEU A 128 -12.89 8.49 14.52
C LEU A 128 -11.50 9.07 14.81
N GLY A 129 -10.93 8.75 15.98
CA GLY A 129 -9.58 9.15 16.34
C GLY A 129 -8.53 8.37 15.57
N VAL A 130 -7.47 9.05 15.13
CA VAL A 130 -6.31 8.41 14.51
C VAL A 130 -5.55 7.63 15.58
N LEU A 131 -5.38 6.34 15.36
CA LEU A 131 -4.62 5.44 16.24
C LEU A 131 -3.18 5.27 15.76
N ALA A 132 -2.98 5.14 14.46
CA ALA A 132 -1.67 4.98 13.85
C ALA A 132 -1.70 5.36 12.37
N ASP A 133 -0.54 5.57 11.79
CA ASP A 133 -0.31 5.58 10.34
C ASP A 133 0.90 4.71 9.98
N TRP A 134 0.95 4.23 8.73
CA TRP A 134 2.00 3.35 8.24
C TRP A 134 2.27 3.57 6.74
N GLY A 135 3.50 3.32 6.35
CA GLY A 135 3.93 3.36 4.96
C GLY A 135 5.04 4.40 4.71
N PRO A 136 5.58 4.44 3.50
CA PRO A 136 5.10 3.77 2.28
C PRO A 136 5.53 2.29 2.15
N ARG A 137 6.44 1.80 2.99
CA ARG A 137 7.05 0.46 2.88
C ARG A 137 7.31 -0.13 4.25
N PRO A 138 7.47 -1.45 4.35
CA PRO A 138 8.07 -2.08 5.53
C PRO A 138 9.47 -1.55 5.83
N ALA A 139 9.86 -1.55 7.10
CA ALA A 139 11.11 -0.97 7.57
C ALA A 139 12.34 -1.51 6.85
N GLU A 140 12.40 -2.82 6.58
CA GLU A 140 13.52 -3.43 5.85
C GLU A 140 13.61 -2.95 4.39
N ALA A 141 12.49 -2.75 3.72
CA ALA A 141 12.45 -2.19 2.37
C ALA A 141 12.86 -0.70 2.36
N ILE A 142 12.48 0.07 3.39
CA ILE A 142 12.96 1.44 3.58
C ILE A 142 14.49 1.44 3.72
N LYS A 143 15.01 0.54 4.57
CA LYS A 143 16.44 0.41 4.81
C LYS A 143 17.20 0.06 3.52
N LEU A 144 16.71 -0.88 2.72
CA LEU A 144 17.31 -1.26 1.44
C LEU A 144 17.51 -0.03 0.53
N ILE A 145 16.47 0.80 0.38
CA ILE A 145 16.55 2.02 -0.45
C ILE A 145 17.51 3.05 0.16
N ALA A 146 17.48 3.23 1.49
CA ALA A 146 18.34 4.18 2.18
C ALA A 146 19.82 3.81 2.07
N ASP A 147 20.16 2.53 2.28
CA ASP A 147 21.53 2.01 2.18
C ASP A 147 22.08 2.15 0.75
N TYR A 148 21.26 1.82 -0.24
CA TYR A 148 21.64 1.98 -1.64
C TYR A 148 21.91 3.46 -1.98
N LYS A 149 20.99 4.36 -1.59
CA LYS A 149 21.16 5.79 -1.81
C LYS A 149 22.38 6.36 -1.10
N ALA A 150 22.67 5.89 0.12
CA ALA A 150 23.86 6.29 0.86
C ALA A 150 25.15 5.86 0.15
N THR A 151 25.15 4.69 -0.48
CA THR A 151 26.31 4.13 -1.19
C THR A 151 26.52 4.75 -2.58
N PHE A 152 25.45 4.93 -3.34
CA PHE A 152 25.54 5.30 -4.76
C PHE A 152 25.05 6.73 -5.05
N GLY A 153 24.44 7.41 -4.07
CA GLY A 153 23.95 8.79 -4.20
C GLY A 153 22.64 8.97 -5.00
N VAL A 154 22.14 7.90 -5.62
CA VAL A 154 20.98 7.91 -6.53
C VAL A 154 19.99 6.79 -6.19
N ILE A 155 18.76 6.94 -6.68
CA ILE A 155 17.76 5.86 -6.74
C ILE A 155 17.51 5.61 -8.23
N ASP A 156 18.06 4.53 -8.75
CA ASP A 156 18.01 4.16 -10.17
C ASP A 156 17.21 2.85 -10.39
N GLU A 157 17.17 2.37 -11.63
CA GLU A 157 16.46 1.13 -11.99
C GLU A 157 17.04 -0.11 -11.30
N THR A 158 18.31 -0.07 -10.90
CA THR A 158 18.96 -1.18 -10.19
C THR A 158 18.31 -1.39 -8.82
N VAL A 159 18.22 -0.34 -8.00
CA VAL A 159 17.60 -0.46 -6.68
C VAL A 159 16.08 -0.65 -6.76
N LYS A 160 15.41 -0.11 -7.78
CA LYS A 160 13.99 -0.39 -8.01
C LYS A 160 13.77 -1.87 -8.28
N THR A 161 14.63 -2.50 -9.08
CA THR A 161 14.60 -3.95 -9.32
C THR A 161 14.89 -4.74 -8.04
N GLN A 162 15.90 -4.34 -7.26
CA GLN A 162 16.22 -4.97 -5.98
C GLN A 162 15.03 -4.90 -5.01
N LEU A 163 14.33 -3.76 -4.96
CA LEU A 163 13.15 -3.60 -4.15
C LEU A 163 12.02 -4.57 -4.57
N GLN A 164 11.78 -4.74 -5.87
CA GLN A 164 10.79 -5.70 -6.36
C GLN A 164 11.17 -7.15 -6.02
N MET A 165 12.45 -7.49 -6.08
CA MET A 165 12.95 -8.80 -5.66
C MET A 165 12.81 -8.99 -4.15
N TRP A 166 13.03 -7.94 -3.35
CA TRP A 166 12.80 -7.97 -1.92
C TRP A 166 11.33 -8.33 -1.61
N TYR A 167 10.37 -7.64 -2.23
CA TYR A 167 8.94 -7.96 -2.07
C TYR A 167 8.60 -9.40 -2.45
N LEU A 168 9.21 -9.91 -3.53
CA LEU A 168 9.02 -11.28 -3.98
C LEU A 168 9.49 -12.31 -2.93
N HIS A 169 10.60 -12.05 -2.25
CA HIS A 169 11.16 -12.92 -1.22
C HIS A 169 10.46 -12.77 0.13
N ASP A 170 10.09 -11.55 0.52
CA ASP A 170 9.34 -11.26 1.75
C ASP A 170 7.92 -11.85 1.75
N LYS A 171 7.30 -11.96 0.59
CA LYS A 171 5.94 -12.52 0.42
C LYS A 171 4.87 -11.83 1.27
N GLY A 172 5.09 -10.56 1.63
CA GLY A 172 4.19 -9.76 2.42
C GLY A 172 4.22 -10.05 3.93
N ILE A 173 5.20 -10.81 4.41
CA ILE A 173 5.33 -11.17 5.84
C ILE A 173 5.66 -9.94 6.67
N SER A 174 6.61 -9.11 6.23
CA SER A 174 7.00 -7.89 6.95
C SER A 174 5.81 -6.92 7.06
N THR A 175 5.08 -6.71 5.97
CA THR A 175 3.85 -5.88 5.99
C THR A 175 2.85 -6.40 7.02
N GLN A 176 2.55 -7.69 7.02
CA GLN A 176 1.60 -8.30 7.96
C GLN A 176 2.04 -8.08 9.41
N ASN A 177 3.30 -8.34 9.72
CA ASN A 177 3.84 -8.22 11.08
C ASN A 177 3.81 -6.78 11.58
N GLU A 178 4.20 -5.82 10.74
CA GLU A 178 4.20 -4.41 11.10
C GLU A 178 2.77 -3.90 11.35
N ILE A 179 1.81 -4.24 10.47
CA ILE A 179 0.41 -3.84 10.66
C ILE A 179 -0.19 -4.46 11.92
N VAL A 180 0.02 -5.75 12.16
CA VAL A 180 -0.43 -6.41 13.40
C VAL A 180 0.13 -5.72 14.65
N SER A 181 1.39 -5.25 14.61
CA SER A 181 2.01 -4.55 15.74
C SER A 181 1.34 -3.20 16.06
N LEU A 182 0.72 -2.55 15.07
CA LEU A 182 0.01 -1.27 15.26
C LEU A 182 -1.41 -1.45 15.81
N LEU A 183 -1.97 -2.66 15.76
CA LEU A 183 -3.33 -2.98 16.24
C LEU A 183 -3.35 -3.57 17.67
N LYS A 184 -2.20 -3.76 18.28
CA LYS A 184 -2.03 -4.34 19.63
C LYS A 184 -2.26 -3.34 20.74
#